data_e5db4012f66c1b7933e5ca1052069ac2
#
_entry.id   e5db4012f66c1b7933e5ca1052069ac2
#
_cell.length_a   1.000
_cell.length_b   1.000
_cell.length_c   1.000
_cell.angle_alpha   90.00
_cell.angle_beta   90.00
_cell.angle_gamma   90.00
#
_symmetry.space_group_name_H-M   'P 1'
#
loop_
_entity.id
_entity.type
_entity.pdbx_description
1 polymer ?
#
loop_
_entity_poly.entity_id
_entity_poly.type
_entity_poly.pdbx_seq_one_letter_code
_entity_poly.pdbx_strand_id
1 'polypeptide(L)'
;MSDRQAVVDCAHRRTERLLADVREAFPDAPTLDPWVIDPPRYFDDSFPEVLDVQLDRWAGIGGANVFREHEGEPQVLCVKPGYKDHWEGPGGDLEVGESLAETAKREVREETNYEVELTGVFYAREVHIDYGPPEPVPIPMTVFTARVADGRLAAPSHRVPSGEPEIEDARWFSKEELPEPLVDAERIYEYLEEMG
;
A
#
# COMPACT_ATOMS: atom_id res chain seq x y z
N MET A 1 21.28 -15.66 20.29
CA MET A 1 20.10 -15.17 19.55
C MET A 1 20.01 -16.04 18.31
N SER A 2 18.86 -16.59 17.98
CA SER A 2 18.70 -17.31 16.70
C SER A 2 18.74 -16.28 15.56
N ASP A 3 19.15 -16.69 14.35
CA ASP A 3 19.15 -15.79 13.19
C ASP A 3 17.75 -15.22 12.94
N ARG A 4 16.69 -15.98 13.22
CA ARG A 4 15.29 -15.54 13.18
C ARG A 4 14.99 -14.38 14.12
N GLN A 5 15.47 -14.43 15.37
CA GLN A 5 15.27 -13.32 16.32
C GLN A 5 15.94 -12.04 15.84
N ALA A 6 17.12 -12.15 15.22
CA ALA A 6 17.81 -10.98 14.68
C ALA A 6 17.03 -10.33 13.51
N VAL A 7 16.37 -11.15 12.67
CA VAL A 7 15.50 -10.67 11.60
C VAL A 7 14.29 -9.93 12.18
N VAL A 8 13.60 -10.52 13.14
CA VAL A 8 12.43 -9.90 13.80
C VAL A 8 12.82 -8.59 14.48
N ASP A 9 13.91 -8.56 15.24
CA ASP A 9 14.41 -7.34 15.89
C ASP A 9 14.76 -6.24 14.87
N CYS A 10 15.29 -6.62 13.71
CA CYS A 10 15.58 -5.67 12.63
C CYS A 10 14.28 -5.12 12.02
N ALA A 11 13.31 -5.99 11.77
CA ALA A 11 11.99 -5.61 11.24
C ALA A 11 11.28 -4.62 12.17
N HIS A 12 11.25 -4.90 13.48
CA HIS A 12 10.67 -3.97 14.47
C HIS A 12 11.31 -2.59 14.42
N ARG A 13 12.63 -2.50 14.50
CA ARG A 13 13.33 -1.20 14.46
C ARG A 13 13.06 -0.42 13.17
N ARG A 14 12.99 -1.11 12.04
CA ARG A 14 12.67 -0.48 10.75
C ARG A 14 11.25 0.00 10.71
N THR A 15 10.28 -0.83 11.12
CA THR A 15 8.86 -0.50 11.16
C THR A 15 8.61 0.71 12.05
N GLU A 16 9.15 0.71 13.29
CA GLU A 16 9.05 1.85 14.19
C GLU A 16 9.61 3.14 13.57
N ARG A 17 10.78 3.08 12.93
CA ARG A 17 11.40 4.25 12.29
C ARG A 17 10.53 4.78 11.15
N LEU A 18 10.12 3.93 10.20
CA LEU A 18 9.34 4.37 9.03
C LEU A 18 7.98 4.93 9.41
N LEU A 19 7.30 4.34 10.40
CA LEU A 19 6.05 4.88 10.92
C LEU A 19 6.26 6.16 11.75
N ALA A 20 7.42 6.34 12.39
CA ALA A 20 7.77 7.58 13.07
C ALA A 20 8.00 8.72 12.05
N ASP A 21 8.69 8.45 10.94
CA ASP A 21 8.90 9.41 9.84
C ASP A 21 7.54 9.87 9.26
N VAL A 22 6.58 8.95 9.10
CA VAL A 22 5.21 9.29 8.67
C VAL A 22 4.51 10.18 9.68
N ARG A 23 4.57 9.86 10.99
CA ARG A 23 3.93 10.68 12.05
C ARG A 23 4.57 12.05 12.19
N GLU A 24 5.88 12.17 11.93
CA GLU A 24 6.55 13.47 11.94
C GLU A 24 6.07 14.35 10.79
N ALA A 25 5.92 13.78 9.59
CA ALA A 25 5.43 14.50 8.42
C ALA A 25 3.91 14.78 8.48
N PHE A 26 3.14 13.90 9.11
CA PHE A 26 1.67 13.95 9.22
C PHE A 26 1.22 13.65 10.66
N PRO A 27 1.28 14.66 11.58
CA PRO A 27 1.01 14.43 13.00
C PRO A 27 -0.39 13.91 13.33
N ASP A 28 -1.38 14.22 12.48
CA ASP A 28 -2.78 13.79 12.64
C ASP A 28 -3.09 12.47 11.91
N ALA A 29 -2.07 11.73 11.45
CA ALA A 29 -2.24 10.48 10.72
C ALA A 29 -3.03 9.44 11.54
N PRO A 30 -4.18 8.93 11.04
CA PRO A 30 -4.91 7.88 11.70
C PRO A 30 -4.05 6.60 11.82
N THR A 31 -4.00 6.02 13.01
CA THR A 31 -3.30 4.76 13.24
C THR A 31 -4.32 3.65 13.51
N LEU A 32 -4.23 2.55 12.78
CA LEU A 32 -5.07 1.37 12.96
C LEU A 32 -4.33 0.29 13.76
N ASP A 33 -5.12 -0.61 14.35
CA ASP A 33 -4.58 -1.81 14.99
C ASP A 33 -3.76 -2.66 14.01
N PRO A 34 -2.73 -3.37 14.48
CA PRO A 34 -1.95 -4.27 13.65
C PRO A 34 -2.83 -5.30 12.92
N TRP A 35 -2.47 -5.57 11.67
CA TRP A 35 -3.13 -6.59 10.85
C TRP A 35 -2.23 -7.81 10.75
N VAL A 36 -2.70 -8.96 11.22
CA VAL A 36 -1.96 -10.22 11.14
C VAL A 36 -2.37 -10.96 9.87
N ILE A 37 -1.38 -11.35 9.06
CA ILE A 37 -1.59 -12.07 7.80
C ILE A 37 -0.67 -13.29 7.72
N ASP A 38 -1.12 -14.32 6.99
CA ASP A 38 -0.24 -15.39 6.54
C ASP A 38 0.76 -14.87 5.50
N PRO A 39 1.94 -15.50 5.35
CA PRO A 39 2.87 -15.16 4.28
C PRO A 39 2.19 -15.23 2.91
N PRO A 40 2.30 -14.18 2.06
CA PRO A 40 1.70 -14.21 0.74
C PRO A 40 2.24 -15.36 -0.13
N ARG A 41 1.35 -16.07 -0.80
CA ARG A 41 1.65 -17.30 -1.56
C ARG A 41 2.55 -17.13 -2.78
N TYR A 42 2.75 -15.91 -3.25
CA TYR A 42 3.66 -15.61 -4.38
C TYR A 42 5.10 -15.37 -3.93
N PHE A 43 5.35 -15.34 -2.62
CA PHE A 43 6.68 -15.42 -2.06
C PHE A 43 6.91 -16.84 -1.52
N ASP A 44 8.18 -17.25 -1.50
CA ASP A 44 8.59 -18.43 -0.77
C ASP A 44 8.06 -18.35 0.67
N ASP A 45 7.20 -19.29 1.08
CA ASP A 45 6.59 -19.34 2.43
C ASP A 45 7.63 -19.51 3.55
N SER A 46 8.91 -19.56 3.19
CA SER A 46 9.99 -19.69 4.15
C SER A 46 10.20 -18.38 4.93
N PHE A 47 10.41 -18.51 6.21
CA PHE A 47 10.88 -17.41 7.05
C PHE A 47 12.11 -16.77 6.40
N PRO A 48 12.19 -15.43 6.28
CA PRO A 48 13.37 -14.75 5.73
C PRO A 48 14.57 -14.96 6.65
N GLU A 49 15.32 -16.05 6.40
CA GLU A 49 16.45 -16.46 7.25
C GLU A 49 17.65 -15.52 7.10
N VAL A 50 17.68 -14.73 6.05
CA VAL A 50 18.76 -13.79 5.74
C VAL A 50 18.24 -12.37 5.86
N LEU A 51 18.90 -11.55 6.66
CA LEU A 51 18.56 -10.13 6.87
C LEU A 51 18.42 -9.36 5.56
N ASP A 52 19.26 -9.66 4.56
CA ASP A 52 19.24 -9.01 3.25
C ASP A 52 17.94 -9.31 2.48
N VAL A 53 17.43 -10.54 2.57
CA VAL A 53 16.16 -10.92 1.91
C VAL A 53 14.98 -10.17 2.54
N GLN A 54 14.98 -10.00 3.84
CA GLN A 54 13.93 -9.25 4.52
C GLN A 54 14.03 -7.73 4.26
N LEU A 55 15.23 -7.21 4.07
CA LEU A 55 15.44 -5.81 3.69
C LEU A 55 14.99 -5.54 2.25
N ASP A 56 15.13 -6.51 1.35
CA ASP A 56 14.85 -6.35 -0.08
C ASP A 56 13.41 -6.72 -0.48
N ARG A 57 12.73 -7.61 0.25
CA ARG A 57 11.44 -8.18 -0.17
C ARG A 57 10.24 -7.77 0.67
N TRP A 58 10.45 -7.39 1.93
CA TRP A 58 9.37 -7.14 2.89
C TRP A 58 9.70 -5.91 3.74
N ALA A 59 10.06 -4.86 3.06
CA ALA A 59 10.50 -3.65 3.75
C ALA A 59 9.34 -2.82 4.30
N GLY A 60 8.18 -2.87 3.67
CA GLY A 60 6.99 -2.13 4.01
C GLY A 60 6.03 -2.04 2.83
N ILE A 61 4.89 -1.42 3.02
CA ILE A 61 3.87 -1.19 2.00
C ILE A 61 3.52 0.30 1.98
N GLY A 62 3.61 0.91 0.80
CA GLY A 62 3.19 2.28 0.54
C GLY A 62 2.12 2.34 -0.55
N GLY A 63 0.97 2.95 -0.26
CA GLY A 63 -0.10 3.14 -1.24
C GLY A 63 -0.79 4.48 -1.08
N ALA A 64 -1.65 4.85 -2.03
CA ALA A 64 -2.45 6.05 -1.93
C ALA A 64 -3.86 5.88 -2.50
N ASN A 65 -4.85 6.33 -1.73
CA ASN A 65 -6.17 6.61 -2.28
C ASN A 65 -6.12 7.99 -2.95
N VAL A 66 -6.22 8.00 -4.27
CA VAL A 66 -6.19 9.23 -5.07
C VAL A 66 -7.61 9.70 -5.28
N PHE A 67 -7.90 10.92 -4.85
CA PHE A 67 -9.22 11.53 -4.95
C PHE A 67 -9.23 12.70 -5.93
N ARG A 68 -10.36 12.93 -6.55
CA ARG A 68 -10.63 14.11 -7.37
C ARG A 68 -12.09 14.53 -7.28
N GLU A 69 -12.37 15.76 -7.68
CA GLU A 69 -13.72 16.19 -8.06
C GLU A 69 -13.82 16.18 -9.58
N HIS A 70 -14.85 15.57 -10.11
CA HIS A 70 -15.14 15.54 -11.54
C HIS A 70 -16.61 15.84 -11.80
N GLU A 71 -16.87 16.92 -12.53
CA GLU A 71 -18.23 17.41 -12.81
C GLU A 71 -19.09 17.68 -11.55
N GLY A 72 -18.44 18.04 -10.44
CA GLY A 72 -19.08 18.29 -9.14
C GLY A 72 -19.32 17.03 -8.31
N GLU A 73 -18.74 15.90 -8.68
CA GLU A 73 -18.87 14.63 -8.00
C GLU A 73 -17.49 14.13 -7.50
N PRO A 74 -17.33 13.81 -6.19
CA PRO A 74 -16.14 13.20 -5.66
C PRO A 74 -15.91 11.80 -6.23
N GLN A 75 -14.68 11.50 -6.62
CA GLN A 75 -14.28 10.21 -7.16
C GLN A 75 -12.97 9.72 -6.54
N VAL A 76 -12.81 8.40 -6.45
CA VAL A 76 -11.58 7.70 -6.07
C VAL A 76 -11.05 6.89 -7.24
N LEU A 77 -9.73 6.86 -7.39
CA LEU A 77 -9.03 5.98 -8.34
C LEU A 77 -8.79 4.62 -7.68
N CYS A 78 -9.31 3.57 -8.31
CA CYS A 78 -9.02 2.20 -7.92
C CYS A 78 -8.35 1.44 -9.05
N VAL A 79 -7.51 0.48 -8.68
CA VAL A 79 -6.86 -0.47 -9.57
C VAL A 79 -7.35 -1.89 -9.28
N LYS A 80 -7.32 -2.75 -10.28
CA LYS A 80 -7.59 -4.18 -10.14
C LYS A 80 -6.35 -4.96 -10.54
N PRO A 81 -5.59 -5.51 -9.58
CA PRO A 81 -4.47 -6.37 -9.90
C PRO A 81 -4.93 -7.65 -10.61
N GLY A 82 -4.17 -8.08 -11.64
CA GLY A 82 -4.54 -9.24 -12.45
C GLY A 82 -4.48 -10.58 -11.70
N TYR A 83 -3.83 -10.60 -10.53
CA TYR A 83 -3.68 -11.78 -9.67
C TYR A 83 -4.61 -11.76 -8.43
N LYS A 84 -5.46 -10.71 -8.30
CA LYS A 84 -6.43 -10.55 -7.22
C LYS A 84 -7.85 -10.49 -7.79
N ASP A 85 -8.83 -10.87 -7.00
CA ASP A 85 -10.24 -10.83 -7.35
C ASP A 85 -10.98 -9.60 -6.79
N HIS A 86 -10.23 -8.63 -6.25
CA HIS A 86 -10.75 -7.39 -5.66
C HIS A 86 -10.06 -6.15 -6.25
N TRP A 87 -10.72 -5.02 -6.06
CA TRP A 87 -10.17 -3.69 -6.33
C TRP A 87 -9.49 -3.12 -5.10
N GLU A 88 -8.53 -2.25 -5.30
CA GLU A 88 -7.80 -1.57 -4.21
C GLU A 88 -7.30 -0.20 -4.68
N GLY A 89 -6.86 0.64 -3.74
CA GLY A 89 -6.08 1.83 -4.09
C GLY A 89 -4.71 1.44 -4.63
N PRO A 90 -4.11 2.22 -5.55
CA PRO A 90 -2.76 1.96 -6.04
C PRO A 90 -1.73 1.85 -4.90
N GLY A 91 -0.86 0.84 -4.96
CA GLY A 91 0.16 0.64 -3.94
C GLY A 91 0.90 -0.68 -4.04
N GLY A 92 2.04 -0.74 -3.39
CA GLY A 92 2.90 -1.92 -3.42
C GLY A 92 4.06 -1.87 -2.44
N ASP A 93 5.07 -2.67 -2.73
CA ASP A 93 6.19 -2.92 -1.83
C ASP A 93 7.21 -1.78 -1.81
N LEU A 94 7.71 -1.47 -0.62
CA LEU A 94 8.77 -0.50 -0.39
C LEU A 94 10.09 -0.99 -1.00
N GLU A 95 10.68 -0.21 -1.90
CA GLU A 95 12.01 -0.47 -2.44
C GLU A 95 13.13 0.04 -1.52
N VAL A 96 14.33 -0.52 -1.71
CA VAL A 96 15.50 -0.16 -0.90
C VAL A 96 15.85 1.32 -1.06
N GLY A 97 15.83 2.03 0.05
CA GLY A 97 16.19 3.47 0.09
C GLY A 97 15.01 4.42 -0.06
N GLU A 98 13.81 3.92 -0.36
CA GLU A 98 12.60 4.73 -0.38
C GLU A 98 12.04 5.00 1.02
N SER A 99 11.29 6.07 1.14
CA SER A 99 10.29 6.28 2.18
C SER A 99 8.94 5.72 1.75
N LEU A 100 8.02 5.47 2.68
CA LEU A 100 6.66 5.03 2.35
C LEU A 100 5.90 6.02 1.45
N ALA A 101 6.22 7.32 1.56
CA ALA A 101 5.64 8.35 0.70
C ALA A 101 6.19 8.31 -0.74
N GLU A 102 7.48 8.00 -0.92
CA GLU A 102 8.08 7.81 -2.26
C GLU A 102 7.54 6.55 -2.91
N THR A 103 7.42 5.44 -2.15
CA THR A 103 6.78 4.21 -2.61
C THR A 103 5.37 4.48 -3.12
N ALA A 104 4.52 5.12 -2.32
CA ALA A 104 3.15 5.42 -2.72
C ALA A 104 3.06 6.23 -4.03
N LYS A 105 3.95 7.22 -4.22
CA LYS A 105 4.00 8.01 -5.47
C LYS A 105 4.48 7.19 -6.65
N ARG A 106 5.50 6.34 -6.45
CA ARG A 106 6.04 5.46 -7.50
C ARG A 106 4.96 4.48 -7.96
N GLU A 107 4.30 3.80 -7.03
CA GLU A 107 3.25 2.82 -7.33
C GLU A 107 2.07 3.46 -8.06
N VAL A 108 1.56 4.62 -7.60
CA VAL A 108 0.51 5.33 -8.33
C VAL A 108 0.92 5.61 -9.77
N ARG A 109 2.16 6.07 -9.99
CA ARG A 109 2.66 6.36 -11.34
C ARG A 109 2.77 5.08 -12.19
N GLU A 110 3.30 3.99 -11.63
CA GLU A 110 3.53 2.73 -12.33
C GLU A 110 2.22 2.03 -12.70
N GLU A 111 1.25 2.04 -11.79
CA GLU A 111 -0.04 1.39 -11.97
C GLU A 111 -1.07 2.21 -12.77
N THR A 112 -0.96 3.55 -12.76
CA THR A 112 -2.01 4.42 -13.33
C THR A 112 -1.50 5.48 -14.31
N ASN A 113 -0.18 5.71 -14.37
CA ASN A 113 0.47 6.78 -15.14
C ASN A 113 0.09 8.20 -14.67
N TYR A 114 -0.37 8.36 -13.43
CA TYR A 114 -0.53 9.67 -12.79
C TYR A 114 0.66 10.02 -11.91
N GLU A 115 1.09 11.28 -11.98
CA GLU A 115 1.90 11.89 -10.93
C GLU A 115 0.96 12.47 -9.87
N VAL A 116 1.27 12.28 -8.59
CA VAL A 116 0.40 12.69 -7.50
C VAL A 116 1.11 13.54 -6.46
N GLU A 117 0.33 14.40 -5.81
CA GLU A 117 0.69 15.09 -4.59
C GLU A 117 -0.03 14.43 -3.42
N LEU A 118 0.72 14.00 -2.41
CA LEU A 118 0.14 13.48 -1.18
C LEU A 118 -0.42 14.63 -0.36
N THR A 119 -1.67 14.50 0.06
CA THR A 119 -2.42 15.54 0.80
C THR A 119 -2.57 15.23 2.27
N GLY A 120 -2.35 13.97 2.66
CA GLY A 120 -2.47 13.50 4.03
C GLY A 120 -2.21 12.00 4.13
N VAL A 121 -2.56 11.42 5.26
CA VAL A 121 -2.52 9.97 5.49
C VAL A 121 -3.95 9.47 5.69
N PHE A 122 -4.36 8.49 4.88
CA PHE A 122 -5.64 7.83 5.02
C PHE A 122 -5.64 6.91 6.25
N TYR A 123 -4.58 6.13 6.41
CA TYR A 123 -4.20 5.45 7.66
C TYR A 123 -2.75 4.93 7.62
N ALA A 124 -2.20 4.66 8.81
CA ALA A 124 -0.95 3.93 9.00
C ALA A 124 -1.17 2.77 9.98
N ARG A 125 -0.48 1.65 9.77
CA ARG A 125 -0.52 0.47 10.65
C ARG A 125 0.72 -0.39 10.51
N GLU A 126 0.88 -1.32 11.43
CA GLU A 126 1.77 -2.45 11.26
C GLU A 126 1.03 -3.62 10.58
N VAL A 127 1.70 -4.32 9.69
CA VAL A 127 1.27 -5.63 9.19
C VAL A 127 2.22 -6.67 9.78
N HIS A 128 1.67 -7.64 10.48
CA HIS A 128 2.40 -8.71 11.13
C HIS A 128 2.29 -9.99 10.31
N ILE A 129 3.38 -10.41 9.67
CA ILE A 129 3.43 -11.60 8.84
C ILE A 129 3.74 -12.80 9.75
N ASP A 130 2.79 -13.72 9.87
CA ASP A 130 2.89 -14.87 10.75
C ASP A 130 3.56 -16.08 10.05
N TYR A 131 4.86 -16.20 10.24
CA TYR A 131 5.62 -17.37 9.83
C TYR A 131 5.67 -18.47 10.91
N GLY A 132 4.87 -18.35 11.96
CA GLY A 132 4.98 -19.17 13.16
C GLY A 132 6.08 -18.70 14.12
N PRO A 133 6.40 -19.51 15.15
CA PRO A 133 7.38 -19.10 16.17
C PRO A 133 8.74 -18.67 15.61
N PRO A 134 9.44 -17.69 16.23
CA PRO A 134 9.18 -17.17 17.58
C PRO A 134 8.05 -16.14 17.67
N GLU A 135 7.86 -15.29 16.70
CA GLU A 135 6.85 -14.23 16.63
C GLU A 135 6.70 -13.73 15.19
N PRO A 136 5.58 -13.08 14.84
CA PRO A 136 5.38 -12.49 13.53
C PRO A 136 6.44 -11.44 13.17
N VAL A 137 6.68 -11.27 11.87
CA VAL A 137 7.59 -10.24 11.33
C VAL A 137 6.78 -8.98 11.03
N PRO A 138 6.98 -7.85 11.73
CA PRO A 138 6.26 -6.62 11.47
C PRO A 138 6.83 -5.90 10.25
N ILE A 139 5.95 -5.35 9.41
CA ILE A 139 6.28 -4.39 8.37
C ILE A 139 5.38 -3.17 8.50
N PRO A 140 5.84 -1.97 8.15
CA PRO A 140 5.00 -0.77 8.14
C PRO A 140 4.10 -0.78 6.90
N MET A 141 2.86 -0.33 7.06
CA MET A 141 1.95 -0.05 5.97
C MET A 141 1.38 1.36 6.14
N THR A 142 1.45 2.17 5.09
CA THR A 142 0.81 3.48 5.07
C THR A 142 0.07 3.68 3.76
N VAL A 143 -1.21 4.01 3.86
CA VAL A 143 -2.03 4.47 2.75
C VAL A 143 -2.21 5.98 2.90
N PHE A 144 -1.78 6.72 1.89
CA PHE A 144 -1.90 8.17 1.86
C PHE A 144 -3.21 8.60 1.18
N THR A 145 -3.64 9.84 1.46
CA THR A 145 -4.57 10.55 0.59
C THR A 145 -3.76 11.35 -0.42
N ALA A 146 -4.22 11.38 -1.67
CA ALA A 146 -3.52 12.07 -2.74
C ALA A 146 -4.48 12.73 -3.73
N ARG A 147 -3.94 13.70 -4.49
CA ARG A 147 -4.61 14.30 -5.66
C ARG A 147 -3.72 14.20 -6.88
N VAL A 148 -4.32 14.14 -8.05
CA VAL A 148 -3.57 14.17 -9.31
C VAL A 148 -2.84 15.52 -9.46
N ALA A 149 -1.56 15.46 -9.73
CA ALA A 149 -0.72 16.62 -10.04
C ALA A 149 -0.50 16.76 -11.56
N ASP A 150 -0.29 15.62 -12.25
CA ASP A 150 -0.08 15.56 -13.70
C ASP A 150 -0.39 14.16 -14.25
N GLY A 151 -0.37 14.01 -15.57
CA GLY A 151 -0.56 12.74 -16.24
C GLY A 151 -2.00 12.49 -16.72
N ARG A 152 -2.21 11.30 -17.23
CA ARG A 152 -3.52 10.80 -17.64
C ARG A 152 -3.59 9.31 -17.38
N LEU A 153 -4.76 8.81 -17.03
CA LEU A 153 -4.95 7.38 -16.85
C LEU A 153 -4.57 6.62 -18.12
N ALA A 154 -3.67 5.67 -17.99
CA ALA A 154 -3.25 4.79 -19.06
C ALA A 154 -3.10 3.38 -18.50
N ALA A 155 -3.41 2.39 -19.34
CA ALA A 155 -3.22 1.00 -18.95
C ALA A 155 -1.73 0.75 -18.61
N PRO A 156 -1.44 0.17 -17.46
CA PRO A 156 -0.07 -0.12 -17.05
C PRO A 156 0.58 -1.11 -18.00
N SER A 157 1.87 -0.92 -18.23
CA SER A 157 2.68 -1.77 -19.10
C SER A 157 3.43 -2.87 -18.34
N HIS A 158 3.44 -2.80 -17.01
CA HIS A 158 4.13 -3.75 -16.14
C HIS A 158 3.44 -5.11 -16.15
N ARG A 159 4.28 -6.16 -16.12
CA ARG A 159 3.84 -7.56 -16.08
C ARG A 159 4.53 -8.27 -14.94
N VAL A 160 3.76 -9.08 -14.21
CA VAL A 160 4.32 -10.00 -13.22
C VAL A 160 5.15 -11.11 -13.89
N PRO A 161 6.02 -11.81 -13.15
CA PRO A 161 6.89 -12.88 -13.73
C PRO A 161 6.14 -13.97 -14.49
N SER A 162 4.83 -14.20 -14.23
CA SER A 162 3.99 -15.12 -15.00
C SER A 162 3.68 -14.62 -16.42
N GLY A 163 3.95 -13.34 -16.73
CA GLY A 163 3.63 -12.70 -18.02
C GLY A 163 2.25 -12.08 -18.09
N GLU A 164 1.45 -12.19 -17.03
CA GLU A 164 0.15 -11.51 -16.89
C GLU A 164 0.35 -10.03 -16.59
N PRO A 165 -0.61 -9.15 -16.96
CA PRO A 165 -0.55 -7.75 -16.55
C PRO A 165 -0.60 -7.68 -15.02
N GLU A 166 0.26 -6.83 -14.43
CA GLU A 166 0.24 -6.58 -12.99
C GLU A 166 -1.09 -5.95 -12.57
N ILE A 167 -1.53 -4.95 -13.32
CA ILE A 167 -2.85 -4.32 -13.18
C ILE A 167 -3.71 -4.67 -14.38
N GLU A 168 -4.84 -5.30 -14.17
CA GLU A 168 -5.82 -5.67 -15.20
C GLU A 168 -6.65 -4.45 -15.62
N ASP A 169 -7.02 -3.60 -14.68
CA ASP A 169 -7.88 -2.43 -14.91
C ASP A 169 -7.59 -1.32 -13.90
N ALA A 170 -7.84 -0.08 -14.30
CA ALA A 170 -7.74 1.10 -13.44
C ALA A 170 -8.85 2.09 -13.82
N ARG A 171 -9.65 2.51 -12.84
CA ARG A 171 -10.82 3.38 -13.07
C ARG A 171 -11.05 4.35 -11.93
N TRP A 172 -11.73 5.45 -12.28
CA TRP A 172 -12.34 6.36 -11.32
C TRP A 172 -13.76 5.90 -10.99
N PHE A 173 -14.10 5.94 -9.72
CA PHE A 173 -15.42 5.56 -9.21
C PHE A 173 -15.98 6.66 -8.32
N SER A 174 -17.24 7.00 -8.54
CA SER A 174 -18.02 7.78 -7.58
C SER A 174 -18.45 6.89 -6.40
N LYS A 175 -18.99 7.51 -5.36
CA LYS A 175 -19.46 6.81 -4.16
C LYS A 175 -20.52 5.73 -4.50
N GLU A 176 -21.42 6.03 -5.42
CA GLU A 176 -22.49 5.13 -5.86
C GLU A 176 -22.03 4.00 -6.77
N GLU A 177 -20.84 4.14 -7.36
CA GLU A 177 -20.30 3.19 -8.34
C GLU A 177 -19.12 2.39 -7.79
N LEU A 178 -18.80 2.48 -6.48
CA LEU A 178 -17.69 1.74 -5.88
C LEU A 178 -17.76 0.26 -6.22
N PRO A 179 -16.66 -0.33 -6.70
CA PRO A 179 -16.67 -1.72 -7.15
C PRO A 179 -16.72 -2.69 -5.96
N GLU A 180 -17.21 -3.90 -6.20
CA GLU A 180 -17.22 -4.98 -5.21
C GLU A 180 -16.51 -6.23 -5.75
N PRO A 181 -15.58 -6.82 -4.97
CA PRO A 181 -15.08 -6.34 -3.67
C PRO A 181 -14.04 -5.22 -3.81
N LEU A 182 -14.02 -4.28 -2.86
CA LEU A 182 -13.05 -3.19 -2.76
C LEU A 182 -12.40 -3.20 -1.37
N VAL A 183 -11.07 -3.10 -1.32
CA VAL A 183 -10.33 -2.92 -0.08
C VAL A 183 -10.68 -1.56 0.54
N ASP A 184 -10.89 -1.52 1.85
CA ASP A 184 -11.25 -0.31 2.60
C ASP A 184 -12.54 0.42 2.12
N ALA A 185 -13.46 -0.30 1.48
CA ALA A 185 -14.67 0.27 0.86
C ALA A 185 -15.46 1.21 1.79
N GLU A 186 -15.66 0.82 3.05
CA GLU A 186 -16.41 1.62 4.04
C GLU A 186 -15.71 2.96 4.31
N ARG A 187 -14.39 2.95 4.52
CA ARG A 187 -13.60 4.17 4.77
C ARG A 187 -13.54 5.07 3.55
N ILE A 188 -13.43 4.48 2.36
CA ILE A 188 -13.43 5.23 1.09
C ILE A 188 -14.79 5.88 0.88
N TYR A 189 -15.87 5.15 1.16
CA TYR A 189 -17.24 5.67 1.08
C TYR A 189 -17.43 6.88 2.01
N GLU A 190 -17.04 6.75 3.28
CA GLU A 190 -17.10 7.85 4.26
C GLU A 190 -16.30 9.07 3.81
N TYR A 191 -15.09 8.87 3.30
CA TYR A 191 -14.23 9.95 2.82
C TYR A 191 -14.85 10.68 1.61
N LEU A 192 -15.41 9.94 0.63
CA LEU A 192 -16.11 10.54 -0.51
C LEU A 192 -17.36 11.31 -0.06
N GLU A 193 -18.07 10.85 0.98
CA GLU A 193 -19.21 11.54 1.54
C GLU A 193 -18.83 12.88 2.21
N GLU A 194 -17.69 12.94 2.87
CA GLU A 194 -17.16 14.16 3.48
C GLU A 194 -16.65 15.18 2.44
N MET A 195 -16.26 14.74 1.27
CA MET A 195 -15.81 15.62 0.17
C MET A 195 -16.97 16.30 -0.56
N GLY A 196 -18.16 15.72 -0.59
CA GLY A 196 -19.35 16.20 -1.32
C GLY A 196 -20.30 16.97 -0.46
#